data_d8f555601ae68ad336ae562a7c3e1e61
#
_entry.id   d8f555601ae68ad336ae562a7c3e1e61
#
_cell.length_a   1.000
_cell.length_b   1.000
_cell.length_c   1.000
_cell.angle_alpha   90.00
_cell.angle_beta   90.00
_cell.angle_gamma   90.00
#
_symmetry.space_group_name_H-M   'P 1'
#
loop_
_entity.id
_entity.type
_entity.pdbx_description
1 polymer ?
#
loop_
_entity_poly.entity_id
_entity_poly.type
_entity_poly.pdbx_seq_one_letter_code
_entity_poly.pdbx_strand_id
1 'polypeptide(L)'
;MQGEDHGQDRDEGAELFRLHAFLVPSRVRGALRLAKARGFVASGAPMKTFQIAVLAGDGIGPEVMAEARRVLTAVEAKFALRFALTEARVGGIAIDVDGEALPAETLRVCGAADAILFGSVGGPKWESLPPNLQPERAALLPLRKHFGLFANLRPAVCHAALTHASPVKESIIAGGFDVLCVRELTGGLYFGQPKSITEVDGEPVAVDTMVYKKSEIVRIAHVAFQAAMARGKRVTSIDKANVLENGVLWRRTVTEVAAQYPSVTLNHLYVDNAAMQLIRNPRGFDVVLAENLFGDILSDEMAMITGSLGMLPSASLGVKETATGRFGLFEPSGGTAPDIAGKGIANPIAQILSAAMMLRYSLGEPAAADAIENAVRRVIGDGLRTGDIFSEGTRRVGTRDMGEAIAAAV
;
A
#
# COMPACT_ATOMS: atom_id res chain seq x y z
N MET A 1 -40.09 -31.02 -14.19
CA MET A 1 -39.21 -30.74 -15.30
C MET A 1 -38.71 -29.36 -15.13
N GLN A 2 -37.59 -29.21 -14.92
CA GLN A 2 -36.17 -29.05 -15.21
C GLN A 2 -35.65 -28.13 -14.09
N GLY A 3 -34.73 -28.39 -13.28
CA GLY A 3 -33.36 -28.78 -13.49
C GLY A 3 -32.48 -27.56 -13.70
N GLU A 4 -32.16 -26.77 -12.66
CA GLU A 4 -31.19 -25.66 -12.76
C GLU A 4 -29.93 -25.97 -11.95
N ASP A 5 -28.87 -25.77 -12.64
CA ASP A 5 -27.48 -26.09 -12.45
C ASP A 5 -26.86 -25.38 -11.20
N HIS A 6 -26.43 -26.17 -10.21
CA HIS A 6 -25.68 -25.76 -9.01
C HIS A 6 -24.19 -26.08 -9.17
N GLY A 7 -23.58 -25.69 -10.31
CA GLY A 7 -22.23 -26.13 -10.67
C GLY A 7 -21.08 -25.11 -10.54
N GLN A 8 -21.29 -23.89 -10.14
CA GLN A 8 -20.22 -22.85 -10.17
C GLN A 8 -19.69 -22.38 -8.80
N ASP A 9 -20.31 -22.75 -7.70
CA ASP A 9 -19.94 -22.21 -6.36
C ASP A 9 -18.84 -23.01 -5.63
N ARG A 10 -18.30 -24.07 -6.21
CA ARG A 10 -17.31 -24.93 -5.55
C ARG A 10 -15.84 -24.61 -5.86
N ASP A 11 -15.55 -23.86 -6.91
CA ASP A 11 -14.16 -23.60 -7.33
C ASP A 11 -13.57 -22.29 -6.74
N GLU A 12 -14.40 -21.29 -6.43
CA GLU A 12 -13.93 -20.03 -5.81
C GLU A 12 -13.41 -20.21 -4.36
N GLY A 13 -13.90 -21.22 -3.64
CA GLY A 13 -13.46 -21.53 -2.28
C GLY A 13 -12.06 -22.13 -2.19
N ALA A 14 -11.61 -22.84 -3.23
CA ALA A 14 -10.31 -23.51 -3.26
C ALA A 14 -9.14 -22.56 -3.59
N GLU A 15 -9.38 -21.50 -4.38
CA GLU A 15 -8.35 -20.48 -4.69
C GLU A 15 -8.02 -19.60 -3.49
N LEU A 16 -8.99 -19.34 -2.61
CA LEU A 16 -8.78 -18.52 -1.40
C LEU A 16 -7.90 -19.19 -0.34
N PHE A 17 -7.79 -20.52 -0.33
CA PHE A 17 -6.98 -21.26 0.65
C PHE A 17 -5.47 -21.10 0.47
N ARG A 18 -4.97 -20.66 -0.69
CA ARG A 18 -3.53 -20.47 -0.95
C ARG A 18 -2.95 -19.16 -0.42
N LEU A 19 -3.77 -18.23 0.05
CA LEU A 19 -3.32 -16.97 0.69
C LEU A 19 -2.56 -17.16 2.02
N HIS A 20 -2.64 -18.35 2.63
CA HIS A 20 -2.09 -18.61 3.98
C HIS A 20 -0.57 -18.48 4.09
N ALA A 21 0.17 -18.59 2.99
CA ALA A 21 1.64 -18.62 3.02
C ALA A 21 2.32 -17.24 2.90
N PHE A 22 1.61 -16.20 2.47
CA PHE A 22 2.22 -14.95 2.02
C PHE A 22 2.02 -13.72 2.91
N LEU A 23 1.17 -13.79 3.93
CA LEU A 23 0.87 -12.65 4.82
C LEU A 23 1.53 -12.72 6.21
N VAL A 24 2.54 -13.59 6.41
CA VAL A 24 3.18 -13.77 7.71
C VAL A 24 4.28 -12.74 7.96
N PRO A 25 4.11 -11.75 8.84
CA PRO A 25 5.22 -10.92 9.32
C PRO A 25 6.10 -11.69 10.30
N SER A 26 7.40 -11.44 10.25
CA SER A 26 8.44 -12.08 11.07
C SER A 26 8.46 -11.59 12.54
N ARG A 27 7.35 -11.66 13.27
CA ARG A 27 7.32 -11.43 14.72
C ARG A 27 6.93 -12.69 15.50
N VAL A 28 7.66 -13.79 15.30
CA VAL A 28 7.73 -14.87 16.31
C VAL A 28 9.09 -15.54 16.18
N ARG A 29 10.04 -15.14 17.03
CA ARG A 29 11.00 -16.02 17.74
C ARG A 29 12.13 -15.22 18.38
N GLY A 30 11.87 -14.72 19.55
CA GLY A 30 12.93 -14.58 20.54
C GLY A 30 13.23 -15.97 21.10
N ALA A 31 14.46 -16.40 20.96
CA ALA A 31 15.13 -17.57 21.49
C ALA A 31 15.47 -18.65 20.46
N LEU A 32 16.57 -18.45 19.70
CA LEU A 32 17.49 -19.55 19.42
C LEU A 32 18.87 -19.01 19.01
N ARG A 33 19.86 -19.30 19.85
CA ARG A 33 21.30 -19.46 19.61
C ARG A 33 21.98 -18.58 18.55
N LEU A 34 22.84 -17.69 19.05
CA LEU A 34 23.99 -17.16 18.35
C LEU A 34 24.82 -18.29 17.70
N ALA A 35 24.56 -18.55 16.42
CA ALA A 35 25.51 -19.23 15.56
C ALA A 35 26.15 -18.15 14.70
N LYS A 36 27.46 -17.94 14.87
CA LYS A 36 28.29 -17.15 13.96
C LYS A 36 28.16 -17.72 12.55
N ALA A 37 27.29 -17.16 11.71
CA ALA A 37 27.29 -17.39 10.27
C ALA A 37 28.07 -16.26 9.61
N ARG A 38 29.36 -16.48 9.36
CA ARG A 38 30.09 -15.78 8.30
C ARG A 38 29.36 -16.06 6.99
N GLY A 39 28.89 -14.99 6.31
CA GLY A 39 28.23 -15.11 5.03
C GLY A 39 29.15 -15.78 3.99
N PHE A 40 28.81 -16.99 3.65
CA PHE A 40 29.28 -17.66 2.45
C PHE A 40 28.02 -17.79 1.55
N VAL A 41 27.92 -16.94 0.53
CA VAL A 41 27.01 -17.21 -0.58
C VAL A 41 27.49 -18.51 -1.20
N ALA A 42 26.71 -19.57 -1.07
CA ALA A 42 26.99 -20.84 -1.75
C ALA A 42 27.00 -20.57 -3.27
N SER A 43 28.19 -20.63 -3.85
CA SER A 43 28.38 -20.51 -5.29
C SER A 43 27.69 -21.69 -5.98
N GLY A 44 26.49 -21.47 -6.56
CA GLY A 44 25.78 -22.51 -7.32
C GLY A 44 24.26 -22.40 -7.37
N ALA A 45 23.59 -21.61 -6.55
CA ALA A 45 22.17 -21.38 -6.71
C ALA A 45 21.90 -20.49 -7.94
N PRO A 46 20.97 -20.83 -8.84
CA PRO A 46 20.64 -19.97 -9.97
C PRO A 46 20.12 -18.64 -9.46
N MET A 47 20.66 -17.54 -10.01
CA MET A 47 20.24 -16.18 -9.71
C MET A 47 18.80 -15.99 -10.18
N LYS A 48 17.88 -15.67 -9.27
CA LYS A 48 16.49 -15.38 -9.61
C LYS A 48 16.39 -14.00 -10.24
N THR A 49 15.75 -13.92 -11.39
CA THR A 49 15.54 -12.64 -12.10
C THR A 49 14.04 -12.31 -12.10
N PHE A 50 13.70 -11.09 -11.69
CA PHE A 50 12.33 -10.57 -11.69
C PHE A 50 12.21 -9.39 -12.66
N GLN A 51 11.11 -9.36 -13.41
CA GLN A 51 10.77 -8.27 -14.33
C GLN A 51 9.94 -7.22 -13.58
N ILE A 52 10.43 -6.00 -13.46
CA ILE A 52 9.75 -4.93 -12.73
C ILE A 52 9.45 -3.78 -13.67
N ALA A 53 8.16 -3.42 -13.78
CA ALA A 53 7.76 -2.18 -14.43
C ALA A 53 8.00 -1.01 -13.47
N VAL A 54 8.72 0.01 -13.91
CA VAL A 54 9.02 1.21 -13.11
C VAL A 54 8.29 2.40 -13.70
N LEU A 55 7.36 2.95 -12.94
CA LEU A 55 6.54 4.09 -13.30
C LEU A 55 6.85 5.24 -12.35
N ALA A 56 7.88 6.02 -12.61
CA ALA A 56 8.32 7.11 -11.71
C ALA A 56 7.27 8.22 -11.59
N GLY A 57 6.58 8.55 -12.68
CA GLY A 57 5.50 9.54 -12.71
C GLY A 57 5.95 10.97 -12.51
N ASP A 58 5.22 11.73 -11.68
CA ASP A 58 5.29 13.19 -11.54
C ASP A 58 5.87 13.62 -10.19
N GLY A 59 6.13 14.92 -10.06
CA GLY A 59 6.51 15.56 -8.80
C GLY A 59 7.77 14.98 -8.16
N ILE A 60 7.69 14.54 -6.91
CA ILE A 60 8.80 13.89 -6.19
C ILE A 60 9.03 12.44 -6.65
N GLY A 61 8.10 11.85 -7.43
CA GLY A 61 8.17 10.45 -7.85
C GLY A 61 9.54 10.05 -8.42
N PRO A 62 10.13 10.77 -9.39
CA PRO A 62 11.43 10.43 -9.95
C PRO A 62 12.58 10.39 -8.93
N GLU A 63 12.61 11.35 -7.98
CA GLU A 63 13.70 11.43 -6.99
C GLU A 63 13.59 10.35 -5.90
N VAL A 64 12.39 10.04 -5.41
CA VAL A 64 12.22 8.97 -4.42
C VAL A 64 12.36 7.58 -5.04
N MET A 65 11.97 7.43 -6.32
CA MET A 65 12.16 6.20 -7.12
C MET A 65 13.64 5.89 -7.32
N ALA A 66 14.49 6.90 -7.57
CA ALA A 66 15.91 6.72 -7.71
C ALA A 66 16.53 6.08 -6.44
N GLU A 67 16.06 6.47 -5.26
CA GLU A 67 16.56 5.92 -4.01
C GLU A 67 16.02 4.50 -3.73
N ALA A 68 14.78 4.18 -4.09
CA ALA A 68 14.28 2.80 -4.04
C ALA A 68 15.09 1.86 -4.96
N ARG A 69 15.45 2.31 -6.18
CA ARG A 69 16.31 1.56 -7.10
C ARG A 69 17.71 1.34 -6.52
N ARG A 70 18.27 2.34 -5.86
CA ARG A 70 19.58 2.23 -5.16
C ARG A 70 19.53 1.13 -4.09
N VAL A 71 18.47 1.09 -3.29
CA VAL A 71 18.28 0.07 -2.26
C VAL A 71 18.08 -1.31 -2.88
N LEU A 72 17.31 -1.43 -3.97
CA LEU A 72 17.16 -2.70 -4.71
C LEU A 72 18.52 -3.20 -5.25
N THR A 73 19.40 -2.31 -5.71
CA THR A 73 20.78 -2.69 -6.12
C THR A 73 21.60 -3.25 -4.95
N ALA A 74 21.44 -2.69 -3.73
CA ALA A 74 22.09 -3.24 -2.55
C ALA A 74 21.52 -4.64 -2.19
N VAL A 75 20.21 -4.84 -2.38
CA VAL A 75 19.56 -6.15 -2.22
C VAL A 75 20.11 -7.18 -3.21
N GLU A 76 20.27 -6.82 -4.50
CA GLU A 76 20.90 -7.69 -5.51
C GLU A 76 22.29 -8.17 -5.07
N ALA A 77 23.09 -7.27 -4.52
CA ALA A 77 24.44 -7.59 -4.07
C ALA A 77 24.47 -8.55 -2.85
N LYS A 78 23.43 -8.52 -2.03
CA LYS A 78 23.36 -9.33 -0.80
C LYS A 78 22.65 -10.67 -0.97
N PHE A 79 21.65 -10.69 -1.83
CA PHE A 79 20.76 -11.85 -2.01
C PHE A 79 20.86 -12.31 -3.48
N ALA A 80 21.15 -13.44 -3.86
CA ALA A 80 21.28 -13.92 -5.27
C ALA A 80 20.04 -13.60 -6.16
N LEU A 81 19.70 -12.32 -6.26
CA LEU A 81 18.55 -11.74 -6.96
C LEU A 81 19.01 -10.79 -8.05
N ARG A 82 18.18 -10.64 -9.08
CA ARG A 82 18.32 -9.65 -10.15
C ARG A 82 16.99 -9.01 -10.45
N PHE A 83 16.97 -7.68 -10.56
CA PHE A 83 15.77 -6.92 -10.95
C PHE A 83 15.98 -6.31 -12.35
N ALA A 84 15.28 -6.85 -13.34
CA ALA A 84 15.24 -6.28 -14.69
C ALA A 84 14.20 -5.16 -14.71
N LEU A 85 14.65 -3.92 -14.57
CA LEU A 85 13.80 -2.75 -14.45
C LEU A 85 13.47 -2.21 -15.85
N THR A 86 12.19 -2.12 -16.20
CA THR A 86 11.71 -1.51 -17.45
C THR A 86 10.91 -0.26 -17.11
N GLU A 87 11.36 0.90 -17.57
CA GLU A 87 10.71 2.18 -17.35
C GLU A 87 9.59 2.42 -18.36
N ALA A 88 8.47 3.02 -17.88
CA ALA A 88 7.41 3.54 -18.74
C ALA A 88 6.83 4.83 -18.14
N ARG A 89 6.28 5.70 -18.98
CA ARG A 89 5.69 6.97 -18.55
C ARG A 89 4.25 6.78 -18.11
N VAL A 90 3.85 7.55 -17.09
CA VAL A 90 2.49 7.56 -16.55
C VAL A 90 2.19 8.93 -15.94
N GLY A 91 0.94 9.32 -15.95
CA GLY A 91 0.49 10.55 -15.32
C GLY A 91 0.73 11.79 -16.17
N GLY A 92 1.04 12.90 -15.53
CA GLY A 92 1.21 14.19 -16.19
C GLY A 92 2.39 14.22 -17.16
N ILE A 93 3.51 13.58 -16.83
CA ILE A 93 4.64 13.48 -17.77
C ILE A 93 4.27 12.71 -19.04
N ALA A 94 3.39 11.70 -18.93
CA ALA A 94 2.90 10.98 -20.09
C ALA A 94 1.96 11.87 -20.94
N ILE A 95 1.11 12.68 -20.30
CA ILE A 95 0.30 13.68 -21.03
C ILE A 95 1.20 14.62 -21.83
N ASP A 96 2.29 15.12 -21.22
CA ASP A 96 3.18 16.08 -21.86
C ASP A 96 3.96 15.49 -23.04
N VAL A 97 4.31 14.22 -22.99
CA VAL A 97 5.19 13.58 -23.99
C VAL A 97 4.41 12.74 -24.98
N ASP A 98 3.43 11.98 -24.50
CA ASP A 98 2.70 10.97 -25.27
C ASP A 98 1.27 11.42 -25.61
N GLY A 99 0.78 12.52 -25.00
CA GLY A 99 -0.57 13.07 -25.22
C GLY A 99 -1.68 12.41 -24.41
N GLU A 100 -1.38 11.39 -23.61
CA GLU A 100 -2.32 10.69 -22.75
C GLU A 100 -1.69 10.24 -21.43
N ALA A 101 -2.47 10.21 -20.34
CA ALA A 101 -1.97 9.92 -19.00
C ALA A 101 -1.55 8.45 -18.78
N LEU A 102 -2.11 7.52 -19.57
CA LEU A 102 -1.83 6.09 -19.49
C LEU A 102 -1.63 5.50 -20.90
N PRO A 103 -0.43 5.63 -21.48
CA PRO A 103 -0.13 5.10 -22.81
C PRO A 103 -0.30 3.56 -22.89
N ALA A 104 -0.72 3.08 -24.07
CA ALA A 104 -0.84 1.64 -24.32
C ALA A 104 0.48 0.90 -24.10
N GLU A 105 1.62 1.53 -24.39
CA GLU A 105 2.95 0.98 -24.12
C GLU A 105 3.17 0.77 -22.61
N THR A 106 2.71 1.68 -21.77
CA THR A 106 2.79 1.54 -20.29
C THR A 106 1.99 0.33 -19.82
N LEU A 107 0.79 0.12 -20.33
CA LEU A 107 0.00 -1.09 -20.02
C LEU A 107 0.71 -2.37 -20.49
N ARG A 108 1.35 -2.33 -21.68
CA ARG A 108 2.12 -3.47 -22.21
C ARG A 108 3.33 -3.80 -21.32
N VAL A 109 4.08 -2.79 -20.89
CA VAL A 109 5.24 -2.96 -19.98
C VAL A 109 4.78 -3.53 -18.64
N CYS A 110 3.72 -2.98 -18.05
CA CYS A 110 3.16 -3.47 -16.78
C CYS A 110 2.63 -4.91 -16.89
N GLY A 111 1.97 -5.25 -18.02
CA GLY A 111 1.42 -6.58 -18.25
C GLY A 111 2.47 -7.69 -18.39
N ALA A 112 3.68 -7.33 -18.84
CA ALA A 112 4.83 -8.23 -18.99
C ALA A 112 5.68 -8.36 -17.70
N ALA A 113 5.42 -7.55 -16.68
CA ALA A 113 6.18 -7.53 -15.44
C ALA A 113 5.63 -8.51 -14.39
N ASP A 114 6.47 -8.84 -13.41
CA ASP A 114 6.09 -9.58 -12.20
C ASP A 114 5.43 -8.67 -11.16
N ALA A 115 5.80 -7.37 -11.18
CA ALA A 115 5.23 -6.34 -10.31
C ALA A 115 5.45 -4.95 -10.90
N ILE A 116 4.67 -3.96 -10.41
CA ILE A 116 4.78 -2.56 -10.77
C ILE A 116 5.31 -1.78 -9.56
N LEU A 117 6.46 -1.11 -9.73
CA LEU A 117 6.95 -0.12 -8.77
C LEU A 117 6.58 1.28 -9.29
N PHE A 118 5.74 1.98 -8.54
CA PHE A 118 5.09 3.21 -8.94
C PHE A 118 5.51 4.36 -8.03
N GLY A 119 5.75 5.55 -8.58
CA GLY A 119 6.09 6.73 -7.79
C GLY A 119 4.84 7.53 -7.42
N SER A 120 4.54 8.57 -8.18
CA SER A 120 3.35 9.41 -7.94
C SER A 120 2.86 10.04 -9.24
N VAL A 121 1.57 10.43 -9.29
CA VAL A 121 0.99 11.12 -10.45
C VAL A 121 0.17 12.32 -10.00
N GLY A 122 0.08 13.32 -10.88
CA GLY A 122 -0.70 14.52 -10.67
C GLY A 122 0.16 15.78 -10.47
N GLY A 123 -0.53 16.88 -10.23
CA GLY A 123 0.09 18.16 -9.94
C GLY A 123 -0.64 19.36 -10.54
N PRO A 124 -0.35 20.59 -10.06
CA PRO A 124 -1.09 21.81 -10.40
C PRO A 124 -1.13 22.10 -11.91
N LYS A 125 -0.11 21.65 -12.65
CA LYS A 125 -0.02 21.88 -14.11
C LYS A 125 -1.21 21.30 -14.88
N TRP A 126 -1.78 20.19 -14.41
CA TRP A 126 -2.85 19.44 -15.11
C TRP A 126 -4.23 19.60 -14.46
N GLU A 127 -4.35 20.40 -13.37
CA GLU A 127 -5.64 20.65 -12.70
C GLU A 127 -6.67 21.37 -13.59
N SER A 128 -6.20 22.13 -14.59
CA SER A 128 -7.06 22.83 -15.54
C SER A 128 -7.67 21.91 -16.62
N LEU A 129 -7.19 20.66 -16.72
CA LEU A 129 -7.77 19.67 -17.63
C LEU A 129 -9.18 19.25 -17.18
N PRO A 130 -10.04 18.83 -18.12
CA PRO A 130 -11.29 18.17 -17.75
C PRO A 130 -11.04 17.05 -16.73
N PRO A 131 -11.90 16.87 -15.70
CA PRO A 131 -11.65 15.93 -14.61
C PRO A 131 -11.31 14.50 -15.04
N ASN A 132 -11.91 14.01 -16.15
CA ASN A 132 -11.65 12.69 -16.70
C ASN A 132 -10.28 12.55 -17.41
N LEU A 133 -9.59 13.66 -17.67
CA LEU A 133 -8.26 13.70 -18.29
C LEU A 133 -7.15 14.03 -17.26
N GLN A 134 -7.50 14.34 -16.02
CA GLN A 134 -6.53 14.58 -14.97
C GLN A 134 -5.77 13.28 -14.62
N PRO A 135 -4.46 13.35 -14.30
CA PRO A 135 -3.59 12.19 -14.15
C PRO A 135 -4.12 11.08 -13.24
N GLU A 136 -4.68 11.43 -12.08
CA GLU A 136 -5.20 10.46 -11.13
C GLU A 136 -6.37 9.66 -11.70
N ARG A 137 -7.32 10.35 -12.36
CA ARG A 137 -8.51 9.73 -12.98
C ARG A 137 -8.20 9.03 -14.28
N ALA A 138 -7.26 9.58 -15.06
CA ALA A 138 -6.94 9.07 -16.39
C ALA A 138 -5.85 7.97 -16.37
N ALA A 139 -5.04 7.86 -15.31
CA ALA A 139 -3.98 6.87 -15.21
C ALA A 139 -4.15 5.91 -14.03
N LEU A 140 -4.13 6.41 -12.79
CA LEU A 140 -4.03 5.54 -11.61
C LEU A 140 -5.28 4.66 -11.43
N LEU A 141 -6.47 5.23 -11.51
CA LEU A 141 -7.72 4.47 -11.38
C LEU A 141 -7.92 3.44 -12.51
N PRO A 142 -7.69 3.78 -13.81
CA PRO A 142 -7.71 2.81 -14.89
C PRO A 142 -6.67 1.70 -14.73
N LEU A 143 -5.45 2.02 -14.27
CA LEU A 143 -4.38 1.04 -14.04
C LEU A 143 -4.78 0.02 -12.97
N ARG A 144 -5.31 0.49 -11.83
CA ARG A 144 -5.83 -0.36 -10.75
C ARG A 144 -6.96 -1.27 -11.23
N LYS A 145 -7.89 -0.73 -12.02
CA LYS A 145 -9.00 -1.48 -12.60
C LYS A 145 -8.53 -2.51 -13.63
N HIS A 146 -7.61 -2.13 -14.53
CA HIS A 146 -7.08 -3.01 -15.58
C HIS A 146 -6.43 -4.27 -15.01
N PHE A 147 -5.65 -4.13 -13.93
CA PHE A 147 -4.97 -5.25 -13.29
C PHE A 147 -5.76 -5.88 -12.12
N GLY A 148 -7.00 -5.44 -11.88
CA GLY A 148 -7.86 -5.98 -10.82
C GLY A 148 -7.24 -5.86 -9.43
N LEU A 149 -6.56 -4.73 -9.15
CA LEU A 149 -5.87 -4.48 -7.89
C LEU A 149 -6.89 -4.10 -6.80
N PHE A 150 -7.43 -5.09 -6.12
CA PHE A 150 -8.57 -4.90 -5.22
C PHE A 150 -8.20 -4.68 -3.74
N ALA A 151 -7.03 -5.16 -3.32
CA ALA A 151 -6.62 -5.10 -1.91
C ALA A 151 -5.45 -4.13 -1.74
N ASN A 152 -5.70 -2.99 -1.13
CA ASN A 152 -4.67 -2.01 -0.81
C ASN A 152 -4.25 -2.16 0.65
N LEU A 153 -2.99 -2.49 0.86
CA LEU A 153 -2.36 -2.65 2.17
C LEU A 153 -1.51 -1.41 2.48
N ARG A 154 -1.84 -0.69 3.55
CA ARG A 154 -1.13 0.51 4.02
C ARG A 154 -0.70 0.32 5.49
N PRO A 155 0.53 -0.14 5.75
CA PRO A 155 1.04 -0.25 7.11
C PRO A 155 1.41 1.13 7.67
N ALA A 156 0.78 1.54 8.75
CA ALA A 156 1.11 2.75 9.53
C ALA A 156 1.92 2.34 10.75
N VAL A 157 3.24 2.54 10.67
CA VAL A 157 4.18 2.19 11.73
C VAL A 157 4.79 3.44 12.32
N CYS A 158 4.42 3.77 13.56
CA CYS A 158 5.08 4.81 14.33
C CYS A 158 6.30 4.20 15.05
N HIS A 159 7.48 4.55 14.58
CA HIS A 159 8.71 4.11 15.22
C HIS A 159 8.93 4.86 16.54
N ALA A 160 9.36 4.16 17.61
CA ALA A 160 9.64 4.80 18.90
C ALA A 160 10.62 5.99 18.79
N ALA A 161 11.56 5.95 17.84
CA ALA A 161 12.50 7.04 17.56
C ALA A 161 11.89 8.22 16.81
N LEU A 162 10.61 8.15 16.38
CA LEU A 162 9.91 9.19 15.62
C LEU A 162 8.64 9.71 16.32
N THR A 163 8.40 9.33 17.58
CA THR A 163 7.20 9.78 18.31
C THR A 163 7.09 11.30 18.41
N HIS A 164 8.22 12.01 18.44
CA HIS A 164 8.27 13.48 18.44
C HIS A 164 7.79 14.12 17.13
N ALA A 165 7.83 13.40 16.00
CA ALA A 165 7.34 13.91 14.72
C ALA A 165 5.80 13.83 14.61
N SER A 166 5.16 13.06 15.47
CA SER A 166 3.70 12.93 15.50
C SER A 166 3.04 14.20 16.07
N PRO A 167 1.93 14.65 15.50
CA PRO A 167 1.12 15.73 16.08
C PRO A 167 0.34 15.30 17.32
N VAL A 168 0.31 13.99 17.62
CA VAL A 168 -0.44 13.44 18.74
C VAL A 168 0.41 13.48 20.01
N LYS A 169 -0.22 13.69 21.17
CA LYS A 169 0.46 13.73 22.48
C LYS A 169 1.33 12.46 22.67
N GLU A 170 2.55 12.66 23.13
CA GLU A 170 3.51 11.57 23.37
C GLU A 170 2.94 10.47 24.27
N SER A 171 2.16 10.83 25.30
CA SER A 171 1.52 9.86 26.21
C SER A 171 0.60 8.85 25.49
N ILE A 172 0.07 9.20 24.31
CA ILE A 172 -0.80 8.34 23.51
C ILE A 172 0.03 7.37 22.66
N ILE A 173 1.16 7.83 22.12
CA ILE A 173 1.98 7.07 21.16
C ILE A 173 3.33 6.61 21.72
N ALA A 174 3.61 6.85 23.00
CA ALA A 174 4.87 6.43 23.64
C ALA A 174 5.19 4.95 23.35
N GLY A 175 6.41 4.67 22.84
CA GLY A 175 6.82 3.34 22.41
C GLY A 175 6.37 2.94 21.01
N GLY A 176 5.65 3.81 20.29
CA GLY A 176 5.19 3.56 18.93
C GLY A 176 3.93 2.69 18.83
N PHE A 177 3.48 2.45 17.60
CA PHE A 177 2.39 1.54 17.26
C PHE A 177 2.59 0.97 15.85
N ASP A 178 1.84 -0.07 15.51
CA ASP A 178 1.87 -0.76 14.22
C ASP A 178 0.44 -1.16 13.86
N VAL A 179 -0.18 -0.46 12.92
CA VAL A 179 -1.54 -0.69 12.42
C VAL A 179 -1.48 -0.92 10.92
N LEU A 180 -2.16 -1.95 10.44
CA LEU A 180 -2.32 -2.21 9.01
C LEU A 180 -3.72 -1.80 8.57
N CYS A 181 -3.82 -0.84 7.64
CA CYS A 181 -5.06 -0.58 6.91
C CYS A 181 -5.17 -1.53 5.71
N VAL A 182 -6.27 -2.26 5.65
CA VAL A 182 -6.69 -3.09 4.51
C VAL A 182 -7.89 -2.39 3.87
N ARG A 183 -7.64 -1.69 2.76
CA ARG A 183 -8.61 -0.90 2.01
C ARG A 183 -9.08 -1.68 0.79
N GLU A 184 -10.39 -1.83 0.58
CA GLU A 184 -10.93 -2.26 -0.71
C GLU A 184 -10.66 -1.15 -1.74
N LEU A 185 -10.23 -1.50 -2.96
CA LEU A 185 -9.67 -0.51 -3.89
C LEU A 185 -10.39 -0.40 -5.23
N THR A 186 -11.32 -1.30 -5.57
CA THR A 186 -11.92 -1.40 -6.91
C THR A 186 -13.42 -1.21 -6.95
N GLY A 187 -14.05 -1.01 -5.80
CA GLY A 187 -15.48 -0.75 -5.63
C GLY A 187 -15.77 0.63 -5.04
N GLY A 188 -16.99 0.76 -4.53
CA GLY A 188 -17.44 1.91 -3.78
C GLY A 188 -17.65 3.17 -4.60
N LEU A 189 -17.50 4.30 -3.94
CA LEU A 189 -17.81 5.63 -4.49
C LEU A 189 -16.92 6.03 -5.67
N TYR A 190 -15.67 5.53 -5.72
CA TYR A 190 -14.73 5.90 -6.78
C TYR A 190 -15.07 5.25 -8.13
N PHE A 191 -15.74 4.09 -8.13
CA PHE A 191 -16.04 3.30 -9.32
C PHE A 191 -17.53 3.11 -9.60
N GLY A 192 -18.40 3.45 -8.66
CA GLY A 192 -19.86 3.30 -8.80
C GLY A 192 -20.43 4.16 -9.92
N GLN A 193 -21.54 3.69 -10.49
CA GLN A 193 -22.29 4.37 -11.53
C GLN A 193 -23.78 4.44 -11.15
N PRO A 194 -24.53 5.48 -11.51
CA PRO A 194 -24.13 6.66 -12.30
C PRO A 194 -23.18 7.60 -11.57
N LYS A 195 -22.32 8.29 -12.32
CA LYS A 195 -21.39 9.30 -11.83
C LYS A 195 -21.35 10.42 -12.86
N SER A 196 -21.92 11.57 -12.54
CA SER A 196 -22.06 12.67 -13.52
C SER A 196 -22.38 13.99 -12.83
N ILE A 197 -22.16 15.08 -13.57
CA ILE A 197 -22.80 16.37 -13.31
C ILE A 197 -23.79 16.60 -14.46
N THR A 198 -25.06 16.78 -14.11
CA THR A 198 -26.17 17.00 -15.07
C THR A 198 -26.95 18.23 -14.65
N GLU A 199 -27.79 18.76 -15.55
CA GLU A 199 -28.72 19.84 -15.25
C GLU A 199 -30.10 19.23 -14.93
N VAL A 200 -30.68 19.62 -13.80
CA VAL A 200 -32.03 19.23 -13.38
C VAL A 200 -32.75 20.52 -12.97
N ASP A 201 -33.89 20.79 -13.57
CA ASP A 201 -34.71 21.99 -13.29
C ASP A 201 -33.93 23.31 -13.37
N GLY A 202 -32.92 23.39 -14.27
CA GLY A 202 -32.09 24.57 -14.48
C GLY A 202 -30.94 24.73 -13.47
N GLU A 203 -30.67 23.71 -12.64
CA GLU A 203 -29.56 23.71 -11.67
C GLU A 203 -28.58 22.57 -11.94
N PRO A 204 -27.26 22.78 -11.80
CA PRO A 204 -26.27 21.71 -11.85
C PRO A 204 -26.44 20.73 -10.67
N VAL A 205 -26.59 19.45 -10.99
CA VAL A 205 -26.68 18.36 -9.98
C VAL A 205 -25.56 17.37 -10.19
N ALA A 206 -24.76 17.14 -9.15
CA ALA A 206 -23.69 16.14 -9.14
C ALA A 206 -24.17 14.85 -8.46
N VAL A 207 -23.91 13.71 -9.09
CA VAL A 207 -24.22 12.38 -8.55
C VAL A 207 -22.95 11.53 -8.55
N ASP A 208 -22.63 10.96 -7.39
CA ASP A 208 -21.68 9.87 -7.22
C ASP A 208 -22.39 8.70 -6.53
N THR A 209 -22.25 7.49 -7.08
CA THR A 209 -22.95 6.30 -6.57
C THR A 209 -21.98 5.36 -5.86
N MET A 210 -22.29 4.97 -4.63
CA MET A 210 -21.56 3.97 -3.88
C MET A 210 -22.18 2.58 -4.10
N VAL A 211 -21.40 1.66 -4.67
CA VAL A 211 -21.86 0.29 -4.96
C VAL A 211 -20.83 -0.72 -4.48
N TYR A 212 -21.31 -1.74 -3.75
CA TYR A 212 -20.55 -2.93 -3.37
C TYR A 212 -21.34 -4.20 -3.61
N LYS A 213 -20.70 -5.19 -4.24
CA LYS A 213 -21.21 -6.56 -4.30
C LYS A 213 -20.73 -7.34 -3.06
N LYS A 214 -21.51 -8.30 -2.60
CA LYS A 214 -21.11 -9.19 -1.49
C LYS A 214 -19.76 -9.85 -1.76
N SER A 215 -19.50 -10.32 -2.99
CA SER A 215 -18.23 -10.95 -3.39
C SER A 215 -17.01 -10.04 -3.22
N GLU A 216 -17.15 -8.74 -3.46
CA GLU A 216 -16.08 -7.75 -3.27
C GLU A 216 -15.74 -7.57 -1.79
N ILE A 217 -16.78 -7.56 -0.93
CA ILE A 217 -16.60 -7.49 0.52
C ILE A 217 -15.98 -8.78 1.07
N VAL A 218 -16.43 -9.95 0.59
CA VAL A 218 -15.89 -11.26 1.01
C VAL A 218 -14.39 -11.33 0.72
N ARG A 219 -13.96 -11.01 -0.51
CA ARG A 219 -12.54 -11.13 -0.89
C ARG A 219 -11.62 -10.23 -0.07
N ILE A 220 -12.05 -8.97 0.20
CA ILE A 220 -11.21 -8.06 0.99
C ILE A 220 -11.23 -8.42 2.49
N ALA A 221 -12.35 -8.92 3.00
CA ALA A 221 -12.44 -9.41 4.37
C ALA A 221 -11.46 -10.57 4.60
N HIS A 222 -11.37 -11.54 3.69
CA HIS A 222 -10.38 -12.61 3.78
C HIS A 222 -8.94 -12.08 3.87
N VAL A 223 -8.58 -11.07 3.07
CA VAL A 223 -7.25 -10.44 3.15
C VAL A 223 -7.00 -9.86 4.54
N ALA A 224 -7.97 -9.15 5.12
CA ALA A 224 -7.85 -8.55 6.44
C ALA A 224 -7.71 -9.60 7.56
N PHE A 225 -8.55 -10.66 7.53
CA PHE A 225 -8.47 -11.73 8.52
C PHE A 225 -7.17 -12.53 8.42
N GLN A 226 -6.70 -12.81 7.21
CA GLN A 226 -5.41 -13.48 7.00
C GLN A 226 -4.24 -12.62 7.47
N ALA A 227 -4.26 -11.31 7.19
CA ALA A 227 -3.28 -10.39 7.74
C ALA A 227 -3.30 -10.39 9.27
N ALA A 228 -4.48 -10.36 9.89
CA ALA A 228 -4.64 -10.40 11.34
C ALA A 228 -4.12 -11.71 11.95
N MET A 229 -4.32 -12.85 11.29
CA MET A 229 -3.78 -14.15 11.74
C MET A 229 -2.25 -14.14 11.91
N ALA A 230 -1.57 -13.36 11.07
CA ALA A 230 -0.12 -13.21 11.10
C ALA A 230 0.35 -12.08 12.05
N ARG A 231 -0.58 -11.32 12.65
CA ARG A 231 -0.33 -10.16 13.52
C ARG A 231 -0.95 -10.34 14.91
N GLY A 232 -1.60 -9.30 15.42
CA GLY A 232 -2.20 -9.29 16.77
C GLY A 232 -3.56 -9.98 16.87
N LYS A 233 -4.04 -10.63 15.79
CA LYS A 233 -5.31 -11.37 15.71
C LYS A 233 -6.55 -10.52 16.02
N ARG A 234 -6.54 -9.26 15.62
CA ARG A 234 -7.65 -8.34 15.79
C ARG A 234 -7.96 -7.64 14.46
N VAL A 235 -9.22 -7.67 14.05
CA VAL A 235 -9.76 -6.89 12.91
C VAL A 235 -10.76 -5.90 13.46
N THR A 236 -10.58 -4.62 13.09
CA THR A 236 -11.58 -3.58 13.28
C THR A 236 -12.17 -3.23 11.92
N SER A 237 -13.39 -3.68 11.66
CA SER A 237 -14.13 -3.37 10.43
C SER A 237 -14.82 -2.03 10.56
N ILE A 238 -14.56 -1.15 9.59
CA ILE A 238 -15.10 0.21 9.57
C ILE A 238 -16.22 0.30 8.56
N ASP A 239 -17.35 0.90 9.00
CA ASP A 239 -18.53 1.08 8.17
C ASP A 239 -19.34 2.33 8.61
N LYS A 240 -20.45 2.57 7.94
CA LYS A 240 -21.47 3.55 8.32
C LYS A 240 -22.87 2.90 8.32
N ALA A 241 -22.99 1.72 8.90
CA ALA A 241 -24.19 0.88 8.87
C ALA A 241 -25.43 1.51 9.54
N ASN A 242 -25.24 2.55 10.36
CA ASN A 242 -26.35 3.29 10.95
C ASN A 242 -27.06 4.24 9.97
N VAL A 243 -26.50 4.46 8.75
CA VAL A 243 -27.03 5.40 7.75
C VAL A 243 -27.04 4.81 6.35
N LEU A 244 -26.02 4.02 5.97
CA LEU A 244 -25.81 3.55 4.61
C LEU A 244 -26.13 2.06 4.45
N GLU A 245 -26.91 1.70 3.44
CA GLU A 245 -27.22 0.30 3.10
C GLU A 245 -25.94 -0.48 2.72
N ASN A 246 -24.98 0.16 2.05
CA ASN A 246 -23.66 -0.44 1.81
C ASN A 246 -22.96 -0.82 3.11
N GLY A 247 -23.05 0.03 4.14
CA GLY A 247 -22.49 -0.25 5.46
C GLY A 247 -23.20 -1.42 6.15
N VAL A 248 -24.51 -1.56 5.99
CA VAL A 248 -25.28 -2.71 6.50
C VAL A 248 -24.81 -4.02 5.82
N LEU A 249 -24.70 -4.02 4.49
CA LEU A 249 -24.21 -5.18 3.74
C LEU A 249 -22.76 -5.51 4.12
N TRP A 250 -21.90 -4.49 4.23
CA TRP A 250 -20.50 -4.61 4.62
C TRP A 250 -20.37 -5.31 5.98
N ARG A 251 -21.01 -4.77 7.03
CA ARG A 251 -20.96 -5.30 8.39
C ARG A 251 -21.44 -6.76 8.47
N ARG A 252 -22.58 -7.05 7.84
CA ARG A 252 -23.13 -8.40 7.79
C ARG A 252 -22.15 -9.37 7.11
N THR A 253 -21.64 -9.01 5.95
CA THR A 253 -20.73 -9.88 5.17
C THR A 253 -19.41 -10.11 5.90
N VAL A 254 -18.80 -9.07 6.48
CA VAL A 254 -17.57 -9.22 7.27
C VAL A 254 -17.79 -10.11 8.49
N THR A 255 -18.96 -10.03 9.14
CA THR A 255 -19.33 -10.91 10.26
C THR A 255 -19.48 -12.37 9.81
N GLU A 256 -20.06 -12.61 8.64
CA GLU A 256 -20.16 -13.97 8.05
C GLU A 256 -18.78 -14.56 7.76
N VAL A 257 -17.87 -13.76 7.19
CA VAL A 257 -16.48 -14.20 6.91
C VAL A 257 -15.72 -14.47 8.20
N ALA A 258 -15.92 -13.66 9.25
CA ALA A 258 -15.24 -13.84 10.55
C ALA A 258 -15.45 -15.21 11.16
N ALA A 259 -16.59 -15.87 10.91
CA ALA A 259 -16.88 -17.21 11.40
C ALA A 259 -15.83 -18.25 10.94
N GLN A 260 -15.11 -18.00 9.83
CA GLN A 260 -14.05 -18.86 9.32
C GLN A 260 -12.69 -18.61 10.01
N TYR A 261 -12.60 -17.60 10.85
CA TYR A 261 -11.37 -17.18 11.55
C TYR A 261 -11.56 -17.10 13.08
N PRO A 262 -11.91 -18.20 13.76
CA PRO A 262 -12.32 -18.21 15.16
C PRO A 262 -11.25 -17.71 16.15
N SER A 263 -9.98 -17.65 15.72
CA SER A 263 -8.88 -17.13 16.52
C SER A 263 -8.66 -15.61 16.36
N VAL A 264 -9.42 -14.95 15.50
CA VAL A 264 -9.34 -13.50 15.26
C VAL A 264 -10.53 -12.80 15.89
N THR A 265 -10.26 -11.80 16.72
CA THR A 265 -11.30 -10.96 17.31
C THR A 265 -11.76 -9.92 16.26
N LEU A 266 -13.06 -9.89 15.97
CA LEU A 266 -13.69 -8.88 15.12
C LEU A 266 -14.38 -7.82 15.99
N ASN A 267 -14.09 -6.55 15.70
CA ASN A 267 -14.83 -5.40 16.19
C ASN A 267 -15.38 -4.59 15.00
N HIS A 268 -16.50 -3.90 15.21
CA HIS A 268 -17.04 -2.95 14.24
C HIS A 268 -17.05 -1.55 14.84
N LEU A 269 -16.60 -0.57 14.06
CA LEU A 269 -16.73 0.84 14.40
C LEU A 269 -17.39 1.60 13.24
N TYR A 270 -18.22 2.58 13.57
CA TYR A 270 -18.60 3.58 12.59
C TYR A 270 -17.41 4.46 12.26
N VAL A 271 -17.30 4.89 11.02
CA VAL A 271 -16.12 5.61 10.48
C VAL A 271 -15.78 6.86 11.28
N ASP A 272 -16.77 7.63 11.69
CA ASP A 272 -16.59 8.82 12.53
C ASP A 272 -15.99 8.48 13.91
N ASN A 273 -16.45 7.40 14.53
CA ASN A 273 -15.85 6.92 15.78
C ASN A 273 -14.44 6.34 15.55
N ALA A 274 -14.22 5.65 14.43
CA ALA A 274 -12.90 5.11 14.09
C ALA A 274 -11.85 6.23 13.95
N ALA A 275 -12.17 7.32 13.25
CA ALA A 275 -11.31 8.48 13.13
C ALA A 275 -10.94 9.07 14.50
N MET A 276 -11.93 9.25 15.40
CA MET A 276 -11.65 9.70 16.77
C MET A 276 -10.76 8.74 17.56
N GLN A 277 -11.00 7.42 17.43
CA GLN A 277 -10.25 6.41 18.19
C GLN A 277 -8.83 6.21 17.66
N LEU A 278 -8.58 6.37 16.36
CA LEU A 278 -7.24 6.34 15.78
C LEU A 278 -6.34 7.43 16.39
N ILE A 279 -6.85 8.64 16.57
CA ILE A 279 -6.12 9.72 17.24
C ILE A 279 -5.97 9.44 18.73
N ARG A 280 -7.05 8.96 19.39
CA ARG A 280 -7.10 8.80 20.86
C ARG A 280 -6.33 7.59 21.37
N ASN A 281 -6.35 6.48 20.64
CA ASN A 281 -5.75 5.20 21.03
C ASN A 281 -5.33 4.36 19.81
N PRO A 282 -4.33 4.80 19.00
CA PRO A 282 -3.91 4.06 17.81
C PRO A 282 -3.42 2.65 18.15
N ARG A 283 -2.85 2.42 19.33
CA ARG A 283 -2.42 1.09 19.80
C ARG A 283 -3.57 0.10 20.06
N GLY A 284 -4.81 0.59 20.12
CA GLY A 284 -6.01 -0.23 20.21
C GLY A 284 -6.30 -1.02 18.92
N PHE A 285 -5.72 -0.60 17.79
CA PHE A 285 -5.91 -1.24 16.49
C PHE A 285 -4.77 -2.20 16.16
N ASP A 286 -5.04 -3.16 15.27
CA ASP A 286 -4.08 -4.09 14.68
C ASP A 286 -4.28 -4.12 13.16
N VAL A 287 -5.43 -4.64 12.69
CA VAL A 287 -5.84 -4.54 11.29
C VAL A 287 -7.14 -3.74 11.21
N VAL A 288 -7.12 -2.67 10.43
CA VAL A 288 -8.29 -1.88 10.07
C VAL A 288 -8.76 -2.34 8.70
N LEU A 289 -10.01 -2.79 8.60
CA LEU A 289 -10.66 -3.17 7.35
C LEU A 289 -11.68 -2.10 6.97
N ALA A 290 -11.51 -1.48 5.80
CA ALA A 290 -12.39 -0.42 5.34
C ALA A 290 -12.69 -0.49 3.84
N GLU A 291 -13.85 0.07 3.46
CA GLU A 291 -14.19 0.31 2.07
C GLU A 291 -13.29 1.40 1.46
N ASN A 292 -13.43 1.64 0.16
CA ASN A 292 -12.50 2.44 -0.63
C ASN A 292 -12.29 3.87 -0.09
N LEU A 293 -13.38 4.66 0.06
CA LEU A 293 -13.30 6.04 0.51
C LEU A 293 -12.86 6.16 1.98
N PHE A 294 -13.45 5.35 2.86
CA PHE A 294 -13.08 5.38 4.28
C PHE A 294 -11.65 4.91 4.49
N GLY A 295 -11.23 3.87 3.76
CA GLY A 295 -9.87 3.37 3.81
C GLY A 295 -8.83 4.38 3.33
N ASP A 296 -9.18 5.23 2.35
CA ASP A 296 -8.32 6.32 1.88
C ASP A 296 -8.10 7.36 2.99
N ILE A 297 -9.19 7.93 3.47
CA ILE A 297 -9.16 9.00 4.47
C ILE A 297 -8.48 8.53 5.77
N LEU A 298 -8.88 7.36 6.28
CA LEU A 298 -8.33 6.85 7.55
C LEU A 298 -6.86 6.45 7.45
N SER A 299 -6.40 5.96 6.30
CA SER A 299 -4.98 5.62 6.15
C SER A 299 -4.10 6.86 6.07
N ASP A 300 -4.58 7.97 5.49
CA ASP A 300 -3.86 9.24 5.49
C ASP A 300 -3.84 9.88 6.89
N GLU A 301 -4.94 9.78 7.64
CA GLU A 301 -4.96 10.12 9.07
C GLU A 301 -3.93 9.31 9.86
N MET A 302 -3.90 7.97 9.67
CA MET A 302 -2.90 7.11 10.30
C MET A 302 -1.47 7.50 9.93
N ALA A 303 -1.22 7.89 8.67
CA ALA A 303 0.10 8.36 8.25
C ALA A 303 0.51 9.62 9.02
N MET A 304 -0.39 10.58 9.18
CA MET A 304 -0.11 11.79 9.96
C MET A 304 0.14 11.48 11.43
N ILE A 305 -0.58 10.53 12.01
CA ILE A 305 -0.33 10.06 13.39
C ILE A 305 1.07 9.41 13.53
N THR A 306 1.62 8.80 12.47
CA THR A 306 3.00 8.28 12.50
C THR A 306 4.07 9.38 12.41
N GLY A 307 3.69 10.58 11.99
CA GLY A 307 4.54 11.76 11.88
C GLY A 307 4.80 12.27 10.47
N SER A 308 4.59 11.49 9.42
CA SER A 308 4.76 11.93 8.03
C SER A 308 4.14 10.98 7.01
N LEU A 309 3.54 11.54 5.96
CA LEU A 309 3.14 10.81 4.75
C LEU A 309 4.32 10.12 4.05
N GLY A 310 5.53 10.68 4.16
CA GLY A 310 6.76 10.09 3.62
C GLY A 310 7.20 8.79 4.30
N MET A 311 6.46 8.34 5.33
CA MET A 311 6.68 7.08 6.04
C MET A 311 5.65 5.99 5.71
N LEU A 312 4.63 6.28 4.89
CA LEU A 312 3.55 5.35 4.59
C LEU A 312 3.73 4.65 3.23
N PRO A 313 4.25 3.41 3.20
CA PRO A 313 4.28 2.61 1.99
C PRO A 313 2.89 2.04 1.68
N SER A 314 2.70 1.55 0.46
CA SER A 314 1.46 0.91 0.06
C SER A 314 1.69 -0.22 -0.94
N ALA A 315 0.86 -1.26 -0.86
CA ALA A 315 0.78 -2.36 -1.81
C ALA A 315 -0.66 -2.51 -2.29
N SER A 316 -0.89 -2.40 -3.57
CA SER A 316 -2.18 -2.69 -4.22
C SER A 316 -2.08 -4.06 -4.89
N LEU A 317 -2.70 -5.09 -4.29
CA LEU A 317 -2.60 -6.48 -4.72
C LEU A 317 -3.80 -6.87 -5.58
N GLY A 318 -3.52 -7.57 -6.68
CA GLY A 318 -4.51 -8.04 -7.63
C GLY A 318 -5.03 -9.45 -7.37
N VAL A 319 -5.97 -9.85 -8.22
CA VAL A 319 -6.48 -11.24 -8.25
C VAL A 319 -5.49 -12.19 -8.92
N LYS A 320 -4.64 -11.67 -9.84
CA LYS A 320 -3.66 -12.47 -10.59
C LYS A 320 -2.57 -12.98 -9.66
N GLU A 321 -2.43 -14.30 -9.55
CA GLU A 321 -1.27 -14.93 -8.92
C GLU A 321 -0.08 -14.95 -9.87
N THR A 322 1.12 -14.81 -9.33
CA THR A 322 2.40 -15.00 -10.02
C THR A 322 3.03 -16.29 -9.55
N ALA A 323 4.16 -16.68 -10.13
CA ALA A 323 4.89 -17.86 -9.68
C ALA A 323 5.38 -17.77 -8.23
N THR A 324 5.51 -16.55 -7.69
CA THR A 324 6.14 -16.27 -6.39
C THR A 324 5.25 -15.52 -5.41
N GLY A 325 4.07 -15.05 -5.85
CA GLY A 325 3.18 -14.26 -5.01
C GLY A 325 1.96 -13.76 -5.77
N ARG A 326 1.53 -12.53 -5.50
CA ARG A 326 0.44 -11.87 -6.22
C ARG A 326 0.96 -10.68 -7.02
N PHE A 327 0.45 -10.53 -8.25
CA PHE A 327 0.71 -9.33 -9.02
C PHE A 327 0.20 -8.10 -8.27
N GLY A 328 1.03 -7.06 -8.20
CA GLY A 328 0.70 -5.84 -7.46
C GLY A 328 1.38 -4.59 -7.98
N LEU A 329 0.85 -3.47 -7.54
CA LEU A 329 1.41 -2.14 -7.72
C LEU A 329 1.83 -1.61 -6.33
N PHE A 330 3.06 -1.12 -6.24
CA PHE A 330 3.71 -0.70 -5.01
C PHE A 330 4.12 0.77 -5.11
N GLU A 331 3.51 1.62 -4.27
CA GLU A 331 3.63 3.08 -4.32
C GLU A 331 3.65 3.68 -2.92
N PRO A 332 4.31 4.83 -2.69
CA PRO A 332 4.11 5.60 -1.47
C PRO A 332 2.71 6.21 -1.46
N SER A 333 2.09 6.35 -0.29
CA SER A 333 0.75 6.95 -0.18
C SER A 333 0.75 8.49 -0.19
N GLY A 334 1.91 9.13 -0.07
CA GLY A 334 2.03 10.57 -0.08
C GLY A 334 2.17 11.13 -1.48
N GLY A 335 1.21 11.71 -2.10
CA GLY A 335 1.13 12.32 -3.43
C GLY A 335 2.42 12.88 -4.08
N THR A 336 2.29 13.82 -5.00
CA THR A 336 3.40 14.33 -5.81
C THR A 336 4.25 15.42 -5.14
N ALA A 337 3.76 16.02 -4.04
CA ALA A 337 4.40 17.11 -3.30
C ALA A 337 5.09 18.14 -4.22
N PRO A 338 4.33 18.83 -5.09
CA PRO A 338 4.89 19.66 -6.15
C PRO A 338 5.71 20.83 -5.63
N ASP A 339 5.44 21.28 -4.41
CA ASP A 339 6.15 22.35 -3.71
C ASP A 339 7.62 22.00 -3.38
N ILE A 340 7.95 20.71 -3.23
CA ILE A 340 9.30 20.24 -2.92
C ILE A 340 9.93 19.42 -4.05
N ALA A 341 9.23 19.18 -5.13
CA ALA A 341 9.73 18.41 -6.28
C ALA A 341 11.03 18.97 -6.86
N GLY A 342 12.01 18.13 -7.10
CA GLY A 342 13.32 18.49 -7.64
C GLY A 342 14.26 19.20 -6.67
N LYS A 343 13.84 19.39 -5.40
CA LYS A 343 14.70 20.06 -4.39
C LYS A 343 15.60 19.09 -3.63
N GLY A 344 15.47 17.78 -3.83
CA GLY A 344 16.27 16.75 -3.16
C GLY A 344 16.06 16.68 -1.65
N ILE A 345 14.87 17.07 -1.18
CA ILE A 345 14.51 17.10 0.26
C ILE A 345 13.35 16.17 0.62
N ALA A 346 12.73 15.53 -0.38
CA ALA A 346 11.63 14.58 -0.17
C ALA A 346 12.11 13.35 0.62
N ASN A 347 11.25 12.82 1.48
CA ASN A 347 11.53 11.60 2.23
C ASN A 347 11.35 10.36 1.32
N PRO A 348 12.39 9.57 1.03
CA PRO A 348 12.28 8.42 0.14
C PRO A 348 11.83 7.13 0.85
N ILE A 349 11.65 7.15 2.19
CA ILE A 349 11.43 5.94 3.00
C ILE A 349 10.16 5.20 2.58
N ALA A 350 9.05 5.92 2.33
CA ALA A 350 7.81 5.28 1.89
C ALA A 350 7.98 4.52 0.56
N GLN A 351 8.69 5.09 -0.42
CA GLN A 351 9.00 4.43 -1.69
C GLN A 351 9.91 3.21 -1.51
N ILE A 352 10.93 3.32 -0.65
CA ILE A 352 11.84 2.22 -0.32
C ILE A 352 11.08 1.08 0.39
N LEU A 353 10.20 1.40 1.34
CA LEU A 353 9.35 0.42 2.02
C LEU A 353 8.29 -0.18 1.08
N SER A 354 7.79 0.57 0.09
CA SER A 354 6.92 0.02 -0.97
C SER A 354 7.67 -1.02 -1.81
N ALA A 355 8.95 -0.79 -2.13
CA ALA A 355 9.79 -1.80 -2.76
C ALA A 355 10.01 -3.04 -1.84
N ALA A 356 10.12 -2.87 -0.53
CA ALA A 356 10.15 -4.01 0.41
C ALA A 356 8.83 -4.79 0.40
N MET A 357 7.68 -4.11 0.34
CA MET A 357 6.39 -4.78 0.18
C MET A 357 6.29 -5.55 -1.15
N MET A 358 6.84 -5.01 -2.25
CA MET A 358 6.94 -5.71 -3.54
C MET A 358 7.72 -7.03 -3.40
N LEU A 359 8.88 -6.99 -2.76
CA LEU A 359 9.68 -8.18 -2.49
C LEU A 359 8.89 -9.23 -1.70
N ARG A 360 8.13 -8.80 -0.70
CA ARG A 360 7.36 -9.69 0.18
C ARG A 360 6.14 -10.29 -0.50
N TYR A 361 5.31 -9.47 -1.15
CA TYR A 361 3.98 -9.88 -1.59
C TYR A 361 3.92 -10.37 -3.05
N SER A 362 4.76 -9.84 -3.94
CA SER A 362 4.77 -10.26 -5.34
C SER A 362 5.91 -11.21 -5.67
N LEU A 363 7.10 -10.97 -5.11
CA LEU A 363 8.30 -11.69 -5.52
C LEU A 363 8.66 -12.87 -4.60
N GLY A 364 7.98 -13.04 -3.46
CA GLY A 364 8.21 -14.14 -2.53
C GLY A 364 9.59 -14.13 -1.85
N GLU A 365 10.16 -12.93 -1.67
CA GLU A 365 11.49 -12.73 -1.07
C GLU A 365 11.41 -12.00 0.29
N PRO A 366 10.78 -12.61 1.33
CA PRO A 366 10.56 -11.96 2.62
C PRO A 366 11.86 -11.62 3.36
N ALA A 367 12.91 -12.40 3.18
CA ALA A 367 14.21 -12.13 3.80
C ALA A 367 14.86 -10.84 3.26
N ALA A 368 14.70 -10.58 1.96
CA ALA A 368 15.17 -9.35 1.34
C ALA A 368 14.32 -8.14 1.77
N ALA A 369 13.01 -8.32 1.89
CA ALA A 369 12.11 -7.31 2.43
C ALA A 369 12.48 -6.95 3.89
N ASP A 370 12.68 -7.96 4.76
CA ASP A 370 13.12 -7.78 6.16
C ASP A 370 14.46 -7.02 6.24
N ALA A 371 15.39 -7.26 5.31
CA ALA A 371 16.66 -6.55 5.28
C ALA A 371 16.47 -5.05 5.03
N ILE A 372 15.60 -4.66 4.09
CA ILE A 372 15.27 -3.25 3.83
C ILE A 372 14.58 -2.62 5.05
N GLU A 373 13.56 -3.27 5.61
CA GLU A 373 12.84 -2.75 6.78
C GLU A 373 13.75 -2.57 8.00
N ASN A 374 14.70 -3.51 8.20
CA ASN A 374 15.71 -3.42 9.25
C ASN A 374 16.71 -2.29 8.99
N ALA A 375 17.12 -2.08 7.73
CA ALA A 375 18.00 -0.99 7.34
C ALA A 375 17.33 0.37 7.63
N VAL A 376 16.07 0.55 7.25
CA VAL A 376 15.30 1.77 7.58
C VAL A 376 15.24 1.99 9.08
N ARG A 377 14.91 0.96 9.88
CA ARG A 377 14.85 1.07 11.34
C ARG A 377 16.20 1.46 11.93
N ARG A 378 17.31 0.92 11.42
CA ARG A 378 18.68 1.24 11.87
C ARG A 378 19.00 2.69 11.55
N VAL A 379 18.84 3.14 10.32
CA VAL A 379 19.16 4.52 9.90
C VAL A 379 18.36 5.56 10.69
N ILE A 380 17.08 5.29 10.96
CA ILE A 380 16.26 6.10 11.85
C ILE A 380 16.80 6.03 13.30
N GLY A 381 17.17 4.86 13.78
CA GLY A 381 17.78 4.68 15.11
C GLY A 381 19.08 5.43 15.29
N ASP A 382 19.91 5.51 14.22
CA ASP A 382 21.18 6.24 14.17
C ASP A 382 20.99 7.78 14.05
N GLY A 383 19.73 8.25 14.06
CA GLY A 383 19.41 9.67 14.14
C GLY A 383 19.38 10.42 12.82
N LEU A 384 19.39 9.74 11.65
CA LEU A 384 19.24 10.42 10.36
C LEU A 384 17.75 10.78 10.13
N ARG A 385 17.49 12.01 9.65
CA ARG A 385 16.13 12.54 9.42
C ARG A 385 16.04 13.35 8.15
N THR A 386 15.04 13.11 7.36
CA THR A 386 14.57 14.09 6.35
C THR A 386 13.81 15.23 7.01
N GLY A 387 13.55 16.30 6.26
CA GLY A 387 12.98 17.53 6.83
C GLY A 387 11.62 17.34 7.52
N ASP A 388 10.80 16.44 7.03
CA ASP A 388 9.45 16.12 7.51
C ASP A 388 9.41 15.38 8.86
N ILE A 389 10.49 14.65 9.19
CA ILE A 389 10.63 13.87 10.43
C ILE A 389 11.80 14.39 11.30
N PHE A 390 12.29 15.60 11.03
CA PHE A 390 13.42 16.19 11.74
C PHE A 390 13.06 16.59 13.19
N SER A 391 14.03 16.41 14.09
CA SER A 391 13.99 16.92 15.45
C SER A 391 15.38 17.38 15.89
N GLU A 392 15.41 18.25 16.89
CA GLU A 392 16.67 18.67 17.52
C GLU A 392 17.45 17.47 18.07
N GLY A 393 18.77 17.51 17.94
CA GLY A 393 19.65 16.42 18.33
C GLY A 393 19.80 15.31 17.28
N THR A 394 19.12 15.42 16.13
CA THR A 394 19.26 14.48 15.00
C THR A 394 19.99 15.13 13.81
N ARG A 395 20.45 14.33 12.85
CA ARG A 395 21.13 14.80 11.66
C ARG A 395 20.15 14.92 10.50
N ARG A 396 19.94 16.16 10.04
CA ARG A 396 19.11 16.43 8.84
C ARG A 396 19.84 16.00 7.58
N VAL A 397 19.18 15.28 6.69
CA VAL A 397 19.69 14.78 5.40
C VAL A 397 18.68 15.02 4.29
N GLY A 398 19.15 15.04 3.05
CA GLY A 398 18.30 15.09 1.85
C GLY A 398 17.83 13.70 1.40
N THR A 399 17.06 13.69 0.30
CA THR A 399 16.50 12.47 -0.32
C THR A 399 17.60 11.47 -0.63
N ARG A 400 18.64 11.91 -1.32
CA ARG A 400 19.75 11.08 -1.74
C ARG A 400 20.54 10.50 -0.56
N ASP A 401 20.92 11.34 0.40
CA ASP A 401 21.71 10.89 1.56
C ASP A 401 20.97 9.87 2.39
N MET A 402 19.63 10.02 2.53
CA MET A 402 18.77 9.04 3.20
C MET A 402 18.78 7.71 2.45
N GLY A 403 18.62 7.73 1.13
CA GLY A 403 18.66 6.52 0.31
C GLY A 403 20.00 5.82 0.33
N GLU A 404 21.12 6.57 0.26
CA GLU A 404 22.48 6.04 0.39
C GLU A 404 22.72 5.39 1.75
N ALA A 405 22.29 6.03 2.83
CA ALA A 405 22.40 5.47 4.18
C ALA A 405 21.62 4.16 4.35
N ILE A 406 20.38 4.10 3.81
CA ILE A 406 19.57 2.88 3.86
C ILE A 406 20.21 1.78 3.01
N ALA A 407 20.66 2.08 1.80
CA ALA A 407 21.32 1.10 0.92
C ALA A 407 22.60 0.52 1.55
N ALA A 408 23.38 1.35 2.24
CA ALA A 408 24.59 0.90 2.96
C ALA A 408 24.27 0.04 4.20
N ALA A 409 23.05 0.17 4.75
CA ALA A 409 22.62 -0.57 5.93
C ALA A 409 21.94 -1.92 5.58
N VAL A 410 21.56 -2.16 4.29
CA VAL A 410 21.03 -3.44 3.80
C VAL A 410 22.10 -4.50 3.85
#